data_811672c2e877c1987f1bda15c030bb51
#
_entry.id   811672c2e877c1987f1bda15c030bb51
#
_cell.length_a   1.000
_cell.length_b   1.000
_cell.length_c   1.000
_cell.angle_alpha   90.00
_cell.angle_beta   90.00
_cell.angle_gamma   90.00
#
_symmetry.space_group_name_H-M   'P 1'
#
loop_
_entity.id
_entity.type
_entity.pdbx_description
1 polymer ?
#
loop_
_entity_poly.entity_id
_entity_poly.type
_entity_poly.pdbx_seq_one_letter_code
_entity_poly.pdbx_strand_id
1 'polypeptide(L)'
;MSAHSSPTAATARAAVTLPRLRDMRARGEKIAMLTCYDATFANVLDEAGVDTLLVGDSLGNVLQGRTSTLPVTLADMAYHTECVARVQPAAWLITDMPFGSYEGGKGPALDAAVALMRAGARMVKLEGGGWTAEIVAHLVARGIPVCAHLGLTPQRVHAIGGYRVQGRDGDSGAVLRREARELAEAGAAMMVFEMVPAALATEITDENPELMTIGIGAGAGTSGQVLVLHDMLGLGSGRKPRFVRNFMTEGGSIASAIGRYVAAVKDGSFPQADVHTY
;
A
#
# COMPACT_ATOMS: atom_id res chain seq x y z
N MET A 1 -19.16 -33.94 -33.18
CA MET A 1 -17.96 -33.09 -33.33
C MET A 1 -18.31 -31.73 -32.73
N SER A 2 -18.00 -31.53 -31.47
CA SER A 2 -18.22 -30.24 -30.80
C SER A 2 -17.01 -29.36 -31.04
N ALA A 3 -17.20 -28.26 -31.77
CA ALA A 3 -16.19 -27.25 -31.94
C ALA A 3 -15.97 -26.51 -30.60
N HIS A 4 -14.84 -26.75 -29.97
CA HIS A 4 -14.35 -25.89 -28.88
C HIS A 4 -13.93 -24.58 -29.53
N SER A 5 -14.78 -23.57 -29.39
CA SER A 5 -14.37 -22.19 -29.63
C SER A 5 -13.34 -21.82 -28.55
N SER A 6 -12.10 -21.63 -28.97
CA SER A 6 -11.06 -21.04 -28.12
C SER A 6 -11.56 -19.68 -27.61
N PRO A 7 -11.42 -19.37 -26.32
CA PRO A 7 -11.76 -18.04 -25.83
C PRO A 7 -10.86 -17.02 -26.56
N THR A 8 -11.47 -16.00 -27.14
CA THR A 8 -10.78 -14.81 -27.64
C THR A 8 -9.84 -14.31 -26.56
N ALA A 9 -8.54 -14.28 -26.85
CA ALA A 9 -7.53 -13.72 -25.96
C ALA A 9 -7.94 -12.26 -25.67
N ALA A 10 -8.42 -12.02 -24.46
CA ALA A 10 -8.57 -10.66 -23.95
C ALA A 10 -7.21 -10.00 -24.10
N THR A 11 -7.15 -8.83 -24.72
CA THR A 11 -5.90 -8.06 -24.85
C THR A 11 -5.32 -7.86 -23.46
N ALA A 12 -4.15 -8.49 -23.20
CA ALA A 12 -3.52 -8.43 -21.91
C ALA A 12 -3.33 -6.96 -21.48
N ARG A 13 -3.73 -6.62 -20.26
CA ARG A 13 -3.56 -5.29 -19.68
C ARG A 13 -2.08 -4.88 -19.76
N ALA A 14 -1.80 -3.67 -20.21
CA ALA A 14 -0.43 -3.16 -20.22
C ALA A 14 0.13 -3.07 -18.79
N ALA A 15 1.36 -3.54 -18.61
CA ALA A 15 2.02 -3.55 -17.31
C ALA A 15 2.11 -2.14 -16.71
N VAL A 16 1.76 -2.03 -15.44
CA VAL A 16 1.96 -0.83 -14.63
C VAL A 16 3.44 -0.76 -14.26
N THR A 17 4.08 0.35 -14.58
CA THR A 17 5.47 0.63 -14.29
C THR A 17 5.61 1.85 -13.37
N LEU A 18 6.76 2.03 -12.76
CA LEU A 18 7.01 3.21 -11.93
C LEU A 18 6.84 4.53 -12.71
N PRO A 19 7.35 4.67 -13.96
CA PRO A 19 7.04 5.84 -14.79
C PRO A 19 5.54 6.05 -15.02
N ARG A 20 4.78 4.97 -15.31
CA ARG A 20 3.32 5.08 -15.50
C ARG A 20 2.62 5.57 -14.22
N LEU A 21 3.01 5.10 -13.05
CA LEU A 21 2.45 5.59 -11.78
C LEU A 21 2.76 7.08 -11.56
N ARG A 22 3.97 7.53 -11.90
CA ARG A 22 4.32 8.96 -11.89
C ARG A 22 3.48 9.78 -12.86
N ASP A 23 3.25 9.27 -14.07
CA ASP A 23 2.38 9.91 -15.06
C ASP A 23 0.94 10.02 -14.56
N MET A 24 0.42 8.99 -13.86
CA MET A 24 -0.91 9.06 -13.22
C MET A 24 -0.95 10.19 -12.18
N ARG A 25 0.06 10.26 -11.30
CA ARG A 25 0.18 11.35 -10.32
C ARG A 25 0.19 12.72 -11.00
N ALA A 26 1.01 12.90 -12.04
CA ALA A 26 1.13 14.17 -12.76
C ALA A 26 -0.16 14.62 -13.43
N ARG A 27 -0.99 13.66 -13.88
CA ARG A 27 -2.31 13.95 -14.49
C ARG A 27 -3.45 14.02 -13.47
N GLY A 28 -3.18 13.87 -12.17
CA GLY A 28 -4.21 13.82 -11.14
C GLY A 28 -5.07 12.55 -11.18
N GLU A 29 -4.65 11.52 -11.92
CA GLU A 29 -5.32 10.22 -11.94
C GLU A 29 -5.02 9.46 -10.65
N LYS A 30 -6.07 9.06 -9.93
CA LYS A 30 -5.91 8.37 -8.63
C LYS A 30 -5.39 6.94 -8.81
N ILE A 31 -4.50 6.52 -7.91
CA ILE A 31 -3.92 5.18 -7.86
C ILE A 31 -4.77 4.30 -6.94
N ALA A 32 -5.32 3.22 -7.47
CA ALA A 32 -6.03 2.23 -6.68
C ALA A 32 -5.06 1.13 -6.23
N MET A 33 -4.87 0.99 -4.91
CA MET A 33 -4.02 -0.03 -4.29
C MET A 33 -4.86 -0.94 -3.39
N LEU A 34 -4.59 -2.24 -3.41
CA LEU A 34 -5.15 -3.21 -2.46
C LEU A 34 -4.05 -4.13 -1.96
N THR A 35 -4.18 -4.60 -0.71
CA THR A 35 -3.31 -5.68 -0.25
C THR A 35 -3.65 -6.97 -1.00
N CYS A 36 -2.62 -7.80 -1.23
CA CYS A 36 -2.74 -9.07 -1.93
C CYS A 36 -1.72 -10.05 -1.36
N TYR A 37 -2.12 -11.31 -1.15
CA TYR A 37 -1.27 -12.25 -0.43
C TYR A 37 -1.11 -13.60 -1.12
N ASP A 38 -1.82 -13.85 -2.21
CA ASP A 38 -1.79 -15.13 -2.94
C ASP A 38 -2.08 -14.96 -4.43
N ALA A 39 -1.82 -16.03 -5.18
CA ALA A 39 -1.96 -16.06 -6.63
C ALA A 39 -3.42 -15.92 -7.12
N THR A 40 -4.38 -16.47 -6.37
CA THR A 40 -5.80 -16.44 -6.77
C THR A 40 -6.32 -15.02 -6.71
N PHE A 41 -6.11 -14.33 -5.58
CA PHE A 41 -6.50 -12.93 -5.45
C PHE A 41 -5.68 -12.02 -6.36
N ALA A 42 -4.40 -12.32 -6.62
CA ALA A 42 -3.61 -11.51 -7.54
C ALA A 42 -4.23 -11.46 -8.95
N ASN A 43 -4.73 -12.58 -9.47
CA ASN A 43 -5.47 -12.62 -10.74
C ASN A 43 -6.74 -11.78 -10.68
N VAL A 44 -7.57 -11.97 -9.66
CA VAL A 44 -8.84 -11.25 -9.52
C VAL A 44 -8.63 -9.73 -9.39
N LEU A 45 -7.62 -9.31 -8.64
CA LEU A 45 -7.28 -7.90 -8.45
C LEU A 45 -6.74 -7.28 -9.75
N ASP A 46 -5.89 -8.01 -10.46
CA ASP A 46 -5.30 -7.54 -11.73
C ASP A 46 -6.37 -7.41 -12.82
N GLU A 47 -7.26 -8.40 -12.97
CA GLU A 47 -8.40 -8.37 -13.89
C GLU A 47 -9.38 -7.22 -13.56
N ALA A 48 -9.58 -6.91 -12.27
CA ALA A 48 -10.42 -5.80 -11.83
C ALA A 48 -9.78 -4.42 -12.04
N GLY A 49 -8.52 -4.35 -12.49
CA GLY A 49 -7.86 -3.09 -12.83
C GLY A 49 -7.17 -2.38 -11.66
N VAL A 50 -6.86 -3.07 -10.56
CA VAL A 50 -6.05 -2.52 -9.45
C VAL A 50 -4.67 -2.10 -10.00
N ASP A 51 -4.21 -0.88 -9.67
CA ASP A 51 -2.95 -0.36 -10.20
C ASP A 51 -1.73 -0.92 -9.46
N THR A 52 -1.85 -1.11 -8.14
CA THR A 52 -0.75 -1.61 -7.30
C THR A 52 -1.25 -2.67 -6.33
N LEU A 53 -0.49 -3.75 -6.20
CA LEU A 53 -0.71 -4.82 -5.23
C LEU A 53 0.30 -4.66 -4.10
N LEU A 54 -0.17 -4.72 -2.85
CA LEU A 54 0.68 -4.64 -1.67
C LEU A 54 0.68 -5.98 -0.93
N VAL A 55 1.81 -6.69 -0.94
CA VAL A 55 2.04 -7.75 0.05
C VAL A 55 2.41 -7.06 1.36
N GLY A 56 1.41 -6.85 2.20
CA GLY A 56 1.54 -6.13 3.47
C GLY A 56 1.81 -7.08 4.63
N ASP A 57 2.56 -6.63 5.65
CA ASP A 57 2.74 -7.38 6.90
C ASP A 57 1.44 -7.53 7.71
N SER A 58 0.38 -6.79 7.31
CA SER A 58 -1.01 -7.04 7.75
C SER A 58 -1.48 -8.48 7.52
N LEU A 59 -0.75 -9.29 6.68
CA LEU A 59 -0.97 -10.73 6.58
C LEU A 59 -0.89 -11.43 7.94
N GLY A 60 -0.08 -10.91 8.86
CA GLY A 60 -0.01 -11.40 10.24
C GLY A 60 -1.38 -11.39 10.92
N ASN A 61 -2.15 -10.32 10.72
CA ASN A 61 -3.49 -10.20 11.28
C ASN A 61 -4.53 -11.01 10.50
N VAL A 62 -4.60 -10.83 9.17
CA VAL A 62 -5.73 -11.31 8.37
C VAL A 62 -5.58 -12.75 7.87
N LEU A 63 -4.36 -13.29 7.78
CA LEU A 63 -4.09 -14.67 7.37
C LEU A 63 -3.57 -15.54 8.51
N GLN A 64 -2.64 -15.02 9.30
CA GLN A 64 -2.00 -15.81 10.37
C GLN A 64 -2.76 -15.72 11.70
N GLY A 65 -3.78 -14.84 11.83
CA GLY A 65 -4.59 -14.68 13.05
C GLY A 65 -3.82 -14.09 14.23
N ARG A 66 -2.71 -13.38 13.96
CA ARG A 66 -1.90 -12.71 14.99
C ARG A 66 -2.55 -11.41 15.44
N THR A 67 -2.21 -10.96 16.64
CA THR A 67 -2.74 -9.71 17.22
C THR A 67 -1.98 -8.46 16.76
N SER A 68 -0.82 -8.61 16.12
CA SER A 68 -0.01 -7.53 15.56
C SER A 68 0.79 -8.01 14.35
N THR A 69 1.40 -7.08 13.61
CA THR A 69 2.29 -7.38 12.47
C THR A 69 3.71 -7.75 12.91
N LEU A 70 4.11 -7.45 14.15
CA LEU A 70 5.47 -7.65 14.65
C LEU A 70 6.05 -9.07 14.51
N PRO A 71 5.25 -10.16 14.66
CA PRO A 71 5.77 -11.52 14.51
C PRO A 71 5.94 -11.99 13.06
N VAL A 72 5.55 -11.18 12.06
CA VAL A 72 5.71 -11.54 10.65
C VAL A 72 7.20 -11.54 10.29
N THR A 73 7.65 -12.62 9.68
CA THR A 73 9.07 -12.79 9.33
C THR A 73 9.35 -12.38 7.88
N LEU A 74 10.63 -12.12 7.57
CA LEU A 74 11.06 -11.88 6.19
C LEU A 74 10.75 -13.08 5.28
N ALA A 75 10.81 -14.31 5.81
CA ALA A 75 10.48 -15.52 5.08
C ALA A 75 8.98 -15.58 4.72
N ASP A 76 8.09 -15.17 5.65
CA ASP A 76 6.65 -15.06 5.36
C ASP A 76 6.42 -14.06 4.23
N MET A 77 7.04 -12.88 4.31
CA MET A 77 6.90 -11.83 3.30
C MET A 77 7.40 -12.28 1.93
N ALA A 78 8.56 -12.93 1.88
CA ALA A 78 9.12 -13.49 0.64
C ALA A 78 8.18 -14.56 0.05
N TYR A 79 7.68 -15.49 0.86
CA TYR A 79 6.77 -16.54 0.42
C TYR A 79 5.49 -15.98 -0.23
N HIS A 80 4.82 -15.04 0.44
CA HIS A 80 3.61 -14.43 -0.10
C HIS A 80 3.89 -13.56 -1.33
N THR A 81 5.04 -12.89 -1.38
CA THR A 81 5.50 -12.14 -2.56
C THR A 81 5.68 -13.06 -3.76
N GLU A 82 6.34 -14.21 -3.59
CA GLU A 82 6.47 -15.22 -4.64
C GLU A 82 5.12 -15.73 -5.14
N CYS A 83 4.17 -15.99 -4.22
CA CYS A 83 2.83 -16.44 -4.60
C CYS A 83 2.12 -15.42 -5.50
N VAL A 84 2.19 -14.12 -5.17
CA VAL A 84 1.60 -13.04 -5.97
C VAL A 84 2.38 -12.84 -7.28
N ALA A 85 3.70 -12.87 -7.26
CA ALA A 85 4.54 -12.63 -8.43
C ALA A 85 4.42 -13.72 -9.51
N ARG A 86 4.11 -14.97 -9.13
CA ARG A 86 4.00 -16.11 -10.08
C ARG A 86 2.94 -15.93 -11.16
N VAL A 87 1.88 -15.16 -10.89
CA VAL A 87 0.85 -14.88 -11.89
C VAL A 87 1.22 -13.74 -12.83
N GLN A 88 2.39 -13.12 -12.64
CA GLN A 88 2.90 -12.01 -13.43
C GLN A 88 1.89 -10.88 -13.62
N PRO A 89 1.33 -10.32 -12.52
CA PRO A 89 0.29 -9.31 -12.61
C PRO A 89 0.78 -8.10 -13.38
N ALA A 90 -0.10 -7.49 -14.17
CA ALA A 90 0.16 -6.20 -14.81
C ALA A 90 0.28 -5.08 -13.75
N ALA A 91 -0.43 -5.20 -12.62
CA ALA A 91 -0.33 -4.30 -11.48
C ALA A 91 1.09 -4.24 -10.90
N TRP A 92 1.49 -3.08 -10.38
CA TRP A 92 2.79 -2.89 -9.72
C TRP A 92 2.83 -3.56 -8.36
N LEU A 93 3.79 -4.48 -8.12
CA LEU A 93 3.92 -5.26 -6.89
C LEU A 93 4.83 -4.56 -5.89
N ILE A 94 4.28 -4.27 -4.71
CA ILE A 94 4.97 -3.69 -3.55
C ILE A 94 4.97 -4.73 -2.43
N THR A 95 6.07 -4.82 -1.67
CA THR A 95 6.16 -5.73 -0.52
C THR A 95 6.71 -5.01 0.70
N ASP A 96 6.05 -5.19 1.86
CA ASP A 96 6.53 -4.66 3.13
C ASP A 96 7.83 -5.33 3.59
N MET A 97 8.75 -4.52 4.06
CA MET A 97 9.87 -4.96 4.89
C MET A 97 9.33 -5.16 6.32
N PRO A 98 9.34 -6.40 6.86
CA PRO A 98 8.76 -6.64 8.18
C PRO A 98 9.64 -6.06 9.28
N PHE A 99 9.04 -5.86 10.47
CA PHE A 99 9.75 -5.40 11.66
C PHE A 99 11.01 -6.24 11.95
N GLY A 100 12.11 -5.57 12.27
CA GLY A 100 13.42 -6.20 12.53
C GLY A 100 14.29 -6.39 11.28
N SER A 101 13.75 -6.14 10.07
CA SER A 101 14.48 -6.36 8.82
C SER A 101 15.30 -5.15 8.34
N TYR A 102 15.03 -3.95 8.87
CA TYR A 102 15.72 -2.72 8.45
C TYR A 102 16.18 -1.84 9.63
N GLU A 103 15.73 -2.10 10.85
CA GLU A 103 16.12 -1.33 12.05
C GLU A 103 17.57 -1.56 12.45
N GLY A 104 18.17 -2.67 12.02
CA GLY A 104 19.58 -2.99 12.26
C GLY A 104 20.57 -2.18 11.41
N GLY A 105 20.11 -1.27 10.56
CA GLY A 105 20.92 -0.40 9.72
C GLY A 105 20.95 -0.78 8.24
N LYS A 106 21.80 -0.09 7.47
CA LYS A 106 21.83 -0.15 5.99
C LYS A 106 22.14 -1.53 5.41
N GLY A 107 23.02 -2.31 6.05
CA GLY A 107 23.38 -3.65 5.58
C GLY A 107 22.20 -4.63 5.68
N PRO A 108 21.66 -4.90 6.86
CA PRO A 108 20.47 -5.74 7.02
C PRO A 108 19.28 -5.27 6.17
N ALA A 109 19.05 -3.96 6.05
CA ALA A 109 17.99 -3.42 5.22
C ALA A 109 18.18 -3.75 3.73
N LEU A 110 19.41 -3.66 3.22
CA LEU A 110 19.73 -4.05 1.84
C LEU A 110 19.51 -5.54 1.61
N ASP A 111 19.98 -6.39 2.53
CA ASP A 111 19.84 -7.85 2.42
C ASP A 111 18.35 -8.25 2.39
N ALA A 112 17.54 -7.67 3.26
CA ALA A 112 16.11 -7.90 3.29
C ALA A 112 15.41 -7.40 2.01
N ALA A 113 15.71 -6.18 1.57
CA ALA A 113 15.16 -5.63 0.33
C ALA A 113 15.51 -6.49 -0.89
N VAL A 114 16.77 -6.95 -0.99
CA VAL A 114 17.22 -7.85 -2.07
C VAL A 114 16.47 -9.18 -2.02
N ALA A 115 16.21 -9.76 -0.84
CA ALA A 115 15.43 -10.98 -0.71
C ALA A 115 14.00 -10.80 -1.25
N LEU A 116 13.35 -9.69 -0.92
CA LEU A 116 11.99 -9.38 -1.40
C LEU A 116 11.95 -9.08 -2.91
N MET A 117 12.95 -8.34 -3.42
CA MET A 117 13.06 -8.08 -4.86
C MET A 117 13.27 -9.39 -5.65
N ARG A 118 14.07 -10.33 -5.12
CA ARG A 118 14.26 -11.67 -5.72
C ARG A 118 12.99 -12.51 -5.66
N ALA A 119 12.15 -12.34 -4.64
CA ALA A 119 10.84 -12.97 -4.55
C ALA A 119 9.82 -12.40 -5.56
N GLY A 120 10.14 -11.29 -6.23
CA GLY A 120 9.33 -10.70 -7.30
C GLY A 120 8.75 -9.33 -6.99
N ALA A 121 9.04 -8.74 -5.82
CA ALA A 121 8.68 -7.36 -5.55
C ALA A 121 9.31 -6.42 -6.58
N ARG A 122 8.60 -5.34 -6.93
CA ARG A 122 9.10 -4.27 -7.79
C ARG A 122 9.40 -2.99 -6.99
N MET A 123 8.98 -2.96 -5.74
CA MET A 123 9.20 -1.89 -4.78
C MET A 123 9.11 -2.48 -3.38
N VAL A 124 9.91 -2.00 -2.45
CA VAL A 124 9.78 -2.36 -1.02
C VAL A 124 9.11 -1.25 -0.24
N LYS A 125 8.35 -1.58 0.82
CA LYS A 125 7.79 -0.60 1.74
C LYS A 125 8.42 -0.74 3.13
N LEU A 126 8.65 0.39 3.81
CA LEU A 126 9.13 0.45 5.19
C LEU A 126 8.46 1.58 5.97
N GLU A 127 8.40 1.44 7.30
CA GLU A 127 7.64 2.33 8.18
C GLU A 127 8.52 3.26 9.01
N GLY A 128 8.02 4.49 9.21
CA GLY A 128 8.63 5.51 10.06
C GLY A 128 9.39 6.58 9.30
N GLY A 129 9.69 7.67 10.01
CA GLY A 129 10.45 8.83 9.53
C GLY A 129 11.78 8.98 10.26
N GLY A 130 12.44 10.14 10.08
CA GLY A 130 13.72 10.45 10.70
C GLY A 130 14.83 9.52 10.21
N TRP A 131 15.34 8.63 11.08
CA TRP A 131 16.45 7.73 10.76
C TRP A 131 16.19 6.82 9.54
N THR A 132 14.94 6.55 9.18
CA THR A 132 14.60 5.73 8.02
C THR A 132 14.97 6.41 6.70
N ALA A 133 15.09 7.75 6.66
CA ALA A 133 15.53 8.47 5.47
C ALA A 133 16.90 8.01 4.96
N GLU A 134 17.83 7.68 5.87
CA GLU A 134 19.13 7.11 5.48
C GLU A 134 19.02 5.72 4.87
N ILE A 135 18.07 4.89 5.33
CA ILE A 135 17.79 3.57 4.76
C ILE A 135 17.19 3.74 3.36
N VAL A 136 16.21 4.63 3.21
CA VAL A 136 15.59 4.94 1.91
C VAL A 136 16.65 5.39 0.91
N ALA A 137 17.47 6.38 1.25
CA ALA A 137 18.54 6.87 0.37
C ALA A 137 19.52 5.75 -0.01
N HIS A 138 19.86 4.86 0.94
CA HIS A 138 20.76 3.75 0.70
C HIS A 138 20.19 2.73 -0.30
N LEU A 139 18.91 2.37 -0.18
CA LEU A 139 18.22 1.44 -1.08
C LEU A 139 18.04 2.05 -2.47
N VAL A 140 17.55 3.30 -2.53
CA VAL A 140 17.30 4.02 -3.80
C VAL A 140 18.59 4.19 -4.61
N ALA A 141 19.71 4.55 -3.96
CA ALA A 141 21.01 4.65 -4.62
C ALA A 141 21.50 3.33 -5.24
N ARG A 142 20.88 2.18 -4.86
CA ARG A 142 21.17 0.85 -5.41
C ARG A 142 20.11 0.35 -6.38
N GLY A 143 19.22 1.25 -6.82
CA GLY A 143 18.19 0.95 -7.82
C GLY A 143 16.96 0.22 -7.26
N ILE A 144 16.78 0.19 -5.94
CA ILE A 144 15.60 -0.41 -5.31
C ILE A 144 14.56 0.70 -5.07
N PRO A 145 13.39 0.69 -5.75
CA PRO A 145 12.31 1.63 -5.49
C PRO A 145 11.76 1.46 -4.08
N VAL A 146 11.47 2.57 -3.40
CA VAL A 146 10.98 2.56 -2.02
C VAL A 146 9.66 3.30 -1.89
N CYS A 147 8.72 2.67 -1.17
CA CYS A 147 7.52 3.28 -0.60
C CYS A 147 7.76 3.52 0.89
N ALA A 148 7.64 4.74 1.35
CA ALA A 148 7.69 5.07 2.77
C ALA A 148 6.30 4.91 3.40
N HIS A 149 6.20 4.93 4.74
CA HIS A 149 4.94 4.88 5.46
C HIS A 149 5.00 5.75 6.71
N LEU A 150 4.14 6.77 6.77
CA LEU A 150 4.01 7.70 7.88
C LEU A 150 2.59 7.74 8.43
N GLY A 151 2.44 8.37 9.59
CA GLY A 151 1.21 8.39 10.36
C GLY A 151 1.17 7.26 11.38
N LEU A 152 0.09 6.53 11.45
CA LEU A 152 0.08 5.28 12.20
C LEU A 152 0.98 4.26 11.50
N THR A 153 1.95 3.76 12.23
CA THR A 153 2.89 2.73 11.78
C THR A 153 2.69 1.48 12.65
N PRO A 154 1.99 0.43 12.14
CA PRO A 154 1.67 -0.78 12.91
C PRO A 154 2.87 -1.47 13.56
N GLN A 155 4.03 -1.43 12.92
CA GLN A 155 5.28 -1.97 13.47
C GLN A 155 5.76 -1.22 14.72
N ARG A 156 5.28 0.01 14.95
CA ARG A 156 5.60 0.82 16.14
C ARG A 156 4.43 0.92 17.12
N VAL A 157 3.43 0.04 17.01
CA VAL A 157 2.18 0.10 17.79
C VAL A 157 2.42 0.22 19.30
N HIS A 158 3.43 -0.43 19.85
CA HIS A 158 3.76 -0.34 21.27
C HIS A 158 4.37 1.03 21.65
N ALA A 159 5.20 1.60 20.79
CA ALA A 159 5.78 2.93 21.01
C ALA A 159 4.74 4.06 20.87
N ILE A 160 3.79 3.91 19.95
CA ILE A 160 2.71 4.88 19.71
C ILE A 160 1.60 4.76 20.78
N GLY A 161 1.51 3.61 21.47
CA GLY A 161 0.47 3.34 22.47
C GLY A 161 -0.89 2.95 21.87
N GLY A 162 -0.86 2.23 20.75
CA GLY A 162 -2.05 1.68 20.08
C GLY A 162 -2.39 2.36 18.75
N TYR A 163 -3.51 1.97 18.16
CA TYR A 163 -3.99 2.48 16.87
C TYR A 163 -4.64 3.86 17.06
N ARG A 164 -3.86 4.92 16.84
CA ARG A 164 -4.28 6.32 17.02
C ARG A 164 -3.95 7.16 15.81
N VAL A 165 -4.80 8.16 15.52
CA VAL A 165 -4.54 9.18 14.51
C VAL A 165 -3.29 9.96 14.89
N GLN A 166 -2.39 10.16 13.94
CA GLN A 166 -1.13 10.88 14.09
C GLN A 166 -1.21 12.25 13.42
N GLY A 167 -0.54 13.25 13.97
CA GLY A 167 -0.51 14.60 13.39
C GLY A 167 -1.75 15.45 13.67
N ARG A 168 -2.48 15.18 14.77
CA ARG A 168 -3.67 15.99 15.16
C ARG A 168 -3.34 17.35 15.73
N ASP A 169 -2.25 17.47 16.44
CA ASP A 169 -1.78 18.74 16.99
C ASP A 169 -0.70 19.35 16.09
N GLY A 170 -0.45 20.67 16.27
CA GLY A 170 0.48 21.41 15.43
C GLY A 170 1.90 20.86 15.45
N ASP A 171 2.36 20.38 16.61
CA ASP A 171 3.73 19.88 16.76
C ASP A 171 3.91 18.53 16.06
N SER A 172 2.99 17.59 16.28
CA SER A 172 3.03 16.29 15.62
C SER A 172 2.77 16.40 14.11
N GLY A 173 1.94 17.34 13.67
CA GLY A 173 1.73 17.64 12.26
C GLY A 173 3.00 18.21 11.59
N ALA A 174 3.71 19.11 12.26
CA ALA A 174 4.97 19.67 11.77
C ALA A 174 6.07 18.60 11.67
N VAL A 175 6.10 17.63 12.60
CA VAL A 175 7.01 16.47 12.53
C VAL A 175 6.70 15.62 11.30
N LEU A 176 5.43 15.25 11.09
CA LEU A 176 5.01 14.46 9.92
C LEU A 176 5.38 15.13 8.60
N ARG A 177 5.15 16.44 8.49
CA ARG A 177 5.50 17.25 7.30
C ARG A 177 6.99 17.23 7.03
N ARG A 178 7.81 17.43 8.07
CA ARG A 178 9.27 17.38 7.95
C ARG A 178 9.75 15.99 7.52
N GLU A 179 9.27 14.94 8.18
CA GLU A 179 9.65 13.57 7.87
C GLU A 179 9.23 13.15 6.46
N ALA A 180 8.06 13.58 5.98
CA ALA A 180 7.61 13.34 4.62
C ALA A 180 8.56 13.97 3.59
N ARG A 181 9.00 15.22 3.84
CA ARG A 181 9.98 15.90 3.00
C ARG A 181 11.34 15.20 3.01
N GLU A 182 11.87 14.84 4.18
CA GLU A 182 13.14 14.14 4.33
C GLU A 182 13.13 12.81 3.55
N LEU A 183 12.03 12.05 3.61
CA LEU A 183 11.87 10.79 2.89
C LEU A 183 11.74 11.00 1.37
N ALA A 184 11.04 12.05 0.93
CA ALA A 184 10.96 12.42 -0.49
C ALA A 184 12.34 12.83 -1.03
N GLU A 185 13.10 13.65 -0.30
CA GLU A 185 14.47 14.05 -0.62
C GLU A 185 15.44 12.86 -0.63
N ALA A 186 15.20 11.85 0.22
CA ALA A 186 15.93 10.58 0.22
C ALA A 186 15.62 9.70 -1.01
N GLY A 187 14.62 10.08 -1.82
CA GLY A 187 14.25 9.40 -3.06
C GLY A 187 13.10 8.40 -2.95
N ALA A 188 12.32 8.42 -1.86
CA ALA A 188 11.09 7.64 -1.81
C ALA A 188 10.19 8.02 -2.99
N ALA A 189 9.77 7.03 -3.78
CA ALA A 189 8.90 7.26 -4.93
C ALA A 189 7.41 7.30 -4.54
N MET A 190 7.06 6.63 -3.45
CA MET A 190 5.69 6.52 -2.94
C MET A 190 5.70 6.65 -1.41
N MET A 191 4.57 7.05 -0.84
CA MET A 191 4.41 7.15 0.60
C MET A 191 2.97 6.80 0.99
N VAL A 192 2.80 5.89 1.94
CA VAL A 192 1.50 5.63 2.58
C VAL A 192 1.33 6.60 3.74
N PHE A 193 0.14 7.22 3.83
CA PHE A 193 -0.34 7.93 5.01
C PHE A 193 -1.47 7.14 5.66
N GLU A 194 -1.22 6.62 6.86
CA GLU A 194 -2.23 5.91 7.62
C GLU A 194 -2.71 6.71 8.82
N MET A 195 -4.04 6.88 8.91
CA MET A 195 -4.69 7.59 10.03
C MET A 195 -4.06 8.96 10.31
N VAL A 196 -3.94 9.77 9.27
CA VAL A 196 -3.47 11.18 9.31
C VAL A 196 -4.67 12.09 9.01
N PRO A 197 -4.81 13.26 9.67
CA PRO A 197 -5.85 14.23 9.33
C PRO A 197 -5.86 14.58 7.84
N ALA A 198 -7.04 14.55 7.21
CA ALA A 198 -7.18 14.70 5.76
C ALA A 198 -6.57 16.01 5.24
N ALA A 199 -6.72 17.13 5.97
CA ALA A 199 -6.13 18.40 5.59
C ALA A 199 -4.59 18.34 5.55
N LEU A 200 -3.97 17.76 6.60
CA LEU A 200 -2.51 17.61 6.67
C LEU A 200 -1.97 16.71 5.56
N ALA A 201 -2.65 15.58 5.29
CA ALA A 201 -2.25 14.68 4.22
C ALA A 201 -2.34 15.36 2.84
N THR A 202 -3.36 16.20 2.62
CA THR A 202 -3.51 16.99 1.39
C THR A 202 -2.36 18.00 1.25
N GLU A 203 -2.10 18.79 2.29
CA GLU A 203 -1.01 19.77 2.31
C GLU A 203 0.35 19.13 2.00
N ILE A 204 0.67 18.01 2.67
CA ILE A 204 1.93 17.29 2.42
C ILE A 204 1.99 16.74 0.98
N THR A 205 0.86 16.27 0.44
CA THR A 205 0.77 15.80 -0.95
C THR A 205 1.05 16.92 -1.94
N ASP A 206 0.53 18.12 -1.71
CA ASP A 206 0.72 19.29 -2.59
C ASP A 206 2.14 19.85 -2.50
N GLU A 207 2.75 19.82 -1.30
CA GLU A 207 4.14 20.24 -1.08
C GLU A 207 5.17 19.29 -1.73
N ASN A 208 4.79 18.05 -2.06
CA ASN A 208 5.68 17.03 -2.65
C ASN A 208 5.12 16.48 -3.98
N PRO A 209 5.14 17.27 -5.07
CA PRO A 209 4.45 16.93 -6.32
C PRO A 209 4.99 15.66 -7.01
N GLU A 210 6.26 15.32 -6.79
CA GLU A 210 6.89 14.11 -7.35
C GLU A 210 6.61 12.85 -6.54
N LEU A 211 6.12 12.99 -5.30
CA LEU A 211 5.83 11.88 -4.40
C LEU A 211 4.40 11.35 -4.65
N MET A 212 4.27 10.07 -4.88
CA MET A 212 2.95 9.42 -4.99
C MET A 212 2.45 9.07 -3.59
N THR A 213 1.52 9.85 -3.05
CA THR A 213 0.96 9.64 -1.71
C THR A 213 -0.27 8.72 -1.79
N ILE A 214 -0.35 7.72 -0.93
CA ILE A 214 -1.43 6.74 -0.86
C ILE A 214 -2.08 6.83 0.52
N GLY A 215 -3.36 7.14 0.57
CA GLY A 215 -4.10 7.30 1.83
C GLY A 215 -4.76 6.01 2.30
N ILE A 216 -4.74 5.79 3.61
CA ILE A 216 -5.61 4.88 4.34
C ILE A 216 -6.10 5.59 5.61
N GLY A 217 -7.34 6.07 5.60
CA GLY A 217 -7.81 6.96 6.65
C GLY A 217 -7.09 8.32 6.66
N ALA A 218 -6.70 8.84 5.49
CA ALA A 218 -5.98 10.11 5.33
C ALA A 218 -6.66 11.07 4.32
N GLY A 219 -7.92 10.83 4.01
CA GLY A 219 -8.69 11.68 3.10
C GLY A 219 -8.45 11.42 1.62
N ALA A 220 -9.23 12.11 0.77
CA ALA A 220 -9.21 11.96 -0.68
C ALA A 220 -8.14 12.85 -1.37
N GLY A 221 -7.46 13.73 -0.64
CA GLY A 221 -6.45 14.65 -1.18
C GLY A 221 -5.14 13.97 -1.61
N THR A 222 -4.90 12.72 -1.19
CA THR A 222 -3.75 11.94 -1.59
C THR A 222 -3.84 11.47 -3.06
N SER A 223 -2.70 11.03 -3.63
CA SER A 223 -2.61 10.57 -5.04
C SER A 223 -3.35 9.25 -5.30
N GLY A 224 -3.65 8.48 -4.26
CA GLY A 224 -4.35 7.21 -4.34
C GLY A 224 -4.84 6.74 -2.99
N GLN A 225 -5.44 5.55 -2.97
CA GLN A 225 -5.97 4.94 -1.74
C GLN A 225 -5.55 3.47 -1.63
N VAL A 226 -5.36 2.99 -0.41
CA VAL A 226 -5.17 1.58 -0.11
C VAL A 226 -6.18 1.10 0.93
N LEU A 227 -6.64 -0.13 0.80
CA LEU A 227 -7.34 -0.88 1.85
C LEU A 227 -6.73 -2.28 1.98
N VAL A 228 -6.86 -2.84 3.17
CA VAL A 228 -6.67 -4.28 3.36
C VAL A 228 -7.80 -5.02 2.64
N LEU A 229 -7.45 -5.94 1.75
CA LEU A 229 -8.41 -6.68 0.92
C LEU A 229 -9.52 -7.33 1.75
N HIS A 230 -9.16 -8.00 2.83
CA HIS A 230 -10.10 -8.67 3.72
C HIS A 230 -11.09 -7.69 4.35
N ASP A 231 -10.65 -6.48 4.68
CA ASP A 231 -11.49 -5.46 5.28
C ASP A 231 -12.49 -4.91 4.26
N MET A 232 -12.06 -4.59 3.04
CA MET A 232 -12.96 -4.07 2.01
C MET A 232 -13.97 -5.10 1.51
N LEU A 233 -13.67 -6.40 1.67
CA LEU A 233 -14.60 -7.51 1.41
C LEU A 233 -15.49 -7.82 2.62
N GLY A 234 -15.31 -7.16 3.75
CA GLY A 234 -16.09 -7.42 4.97
C GLY A 234 -15.73 -8.74 5.66
N LEU A 235 -14.60 -9.34 5.32
CA LEU A 235 -14.12 -10.57 5.96
C LEU A 235 -13.50 -10.25 7.33
N GLY A 236 -13.68 -11.16 8.27
CA GLY A 236 -13.18 -11.03 9.63
C GLY A 236 -14.24 -10.53 10.63
N SER A 237 -14.00 -10.80 11.90
CA SER A 237 -14.86 -10.46 13.02
C SER A 237 -14.38 -9.18 13.70
N GLY A 238 -15.31 -8.45 14.36
CA GLY A 238 -15.01 -7.30 15.19
C GLY A 238 -15.27 -5.95 14.52
N ARG A 239 -14.95 -4.89 15.27
CA ARG A 239 -15.16 -3.51 14.83
C ARG A 239 -14.13 -3.13 13.77
N LYS A 240 -14.62 -2.72 12.61
CA LYS A 240 -13.74 -2.20 11.54
C LYS A 240 -13.32 -0.75 11.84
N PRO A 241 -12.11 -0.35 11.43
CA PRO A 241 -11.71 1.05 11.47
C PRO A 241 -12.67 1.94 10.66
N ARG A 242 -12.78 3.21 11.04
CA ARG A 242 -13.67 4.18 10.39
C ARG A 242 -13.41 4.32 8.88
N PHE A 243 -12.17 4.21 8.45
CA PHE A 243 -11.78 4.37 7.05
C PHE A 243 -12.14 3.18 6.15
N VAL A 244 -12.62 2.07 6.73
CA VAL A 244 -12.98 0.88 5.97
C VAL A 244 -14.40 1.00 5.44
N ARG A 245 -14.57 0.90 4.12
CA ARG A 245 -15.86 0.65 3.45
C ARG A 245 -15.93 -0.81 3.03
N ASN A 246 -17.03 -1.48 3.37
CA ASN A 246 -17.32 -2.82 2.88
C ASN A 246 -17.98 -2.73 1.50
N PHE A 247 -17.25 -3.10 0.45
CA PHE A 247 -17.74 -3.05 -0.93
C PHE A 247 -18.59 -4.29 -1.33
N MET A 248 -18.72 -5.28 -0.43
CA MET A 248 -19.62 -6.43 -0.65
C MET A 248 -21.09 -6.11 -0.32
N THR A 249 -21.35 -5.03 0.42
CA THR A 249 -22.72 -4.66 0.83
C THR A 249 -23.66 -4.32 -0.34
N GLU A 250 -23.11 -3.98 -1.49
CA GLU A 250 -23.86 -3.69 -2.72
C GLU A 250 -24.20 -4.97 -3.51
N GLY A 251 -23.86 -6.15 -2.97
CA GLY A 251 -24.11 -7.44 -3.61
C GLY A 251 -23.12 -7.80 -4.72
N GLY A 252 -23.38 -8.91 -5.37
CA GLY A 252 -22.56 -9.41 -6.49
C GLY A 252 -21.36 -10.27 -6.04
N SER A 253 -20.40 -10.43 -6.95
CA SER A 253 -19.21 -11.24 -6.71
C SER A 253 -18.08 -10.43 -6.05
N ILE A 254 -17.05 -11.14 -5.55
CA ILE A 254 -15.81 -10.53 -5.06
C ILE A 254 -15.17 -9.65 -6.17
N ALA A 255 -15.12 -10.13 -7.40
CA ALA A 255 -14.57 -9.38 -8.53
C ALA A 255 -15.34 -8.06 -8.76
N SER A 256 -16.68 -8.08 -8.65
CA SER A 256 -17.48 -6.85 -8.77
C SER A 256 -17.27 -5.88 -7.61
N ALA A 257 -17.07 -6.37 -6.38
CA ALA A 257 -16.75 -5.53 -5.23
C ALA A 257 -15.38 -4.83 -5.40
N ILE A 258 -14.38 -5.56 -5.90
CA ILE A 258 -13.06 -4.99 -6.22
C ILE A 258 -13.18 -3.95 -7.33
N GLY A 259 -13.95 -4.23 -8.40
CA GLY A 259 -14.20 -3.27 -9.47
C GLY A 259 -14.86 -1.98 -8.96
N ARG A 260 -15.83 -2.08 -8.04
CA ARG A 260 -16.44 -0.91 -7.39
C ARG A 260 -15.43 -0.11 -6.55
N TYR A 261 -14.54 -0.78 -5.83
CA TYR A 261 -13.47 -0.10 -5.12
C TYR A 261 -12.56 0.68 -6.08
N VAL A 262 -12.09 0.05 -7.15
CA VAL A 262 -11.26 0.71 -8.17
C VAL A 262 -11.96 1.92 -8.75
N ALA A 263 -13.22 1.77 -9.16
CA ALA A 263 -14.02 2.87 -9.69
C ALA A 263 -14.17 4.02 -8.70
N ALA A 264 -14.52 3.71 -7.44
CA ALA A 264 -14.70 4.70 -6.39
C ALA A 264 -13.43 5.47 -6.02
N VAL A 265 -12.26 4.82 -6.09
CA VAL A 265 -10.96 5.50 -5.94
C VAL A 265 -10.70 6.42 -7.14
N LYS A 266 -10.92 5.92 -8.36
CA LYS A 266 -10.65 6.66 -9.60
C LYS A 266 -11.54 7.89 -9.76
N ASP A 267 -12.81 7.80 -9.41
CA ASP A 267 -13.77 8.93 -9.51
C ASP A 267 -13.79 9.83 -8.26
N GLY A 268 -13.04 9.46 -7.20
CA GLY A 268 -12.93 10.24 -5.96
C GLY A 268 -14.12 10.08 -5.01
N SER A 269 -15.07 9.16 -5.27
CA SER A 269 -16.21 8.89 -4.38
C SER A 269 -15.82 8.09 -3.12
N PHE A 270 -14.60 7.55 -3.09
CA PHE A 270 -13.98 6.95 -1.90
C PHE A 270 -12.57 7.52 -1.72
N PRO A 271 -12.20 7.91 -0.47
CA PRO A 271 -13.00 7.94 0.75
C PRO A 271 -13.95 9.16 0.79
N GLN A 272 -15.10 9.00 1.46
CA GLN A 272 -16.01 10.09 1.76
C GLN A 272 -15.53 10.85 3.00
N ALA A 273 -15.43 12.18 2.93
CA ALA A 273 -14.83 13.02 3.95
C ALA A 273 -15.45 12.81 5.35
N ASP A 274 -16.78 12.85 5.45
CA ASP A 274 -17.47 12.78 6.75
C ASP A 274 -17.58 11.36 7.33
N VAL A 275 -17.29 10.33 6.52
CA VAL A 275 -17.49 8.91 6.89
C VAL A 275 -16.17 8.20 7.11
N HIS A 276 -15.18 8.37 6.21
CA HIS A 276 -14.00 7.52 6.12
C HIS A 276 -12.70 8.25 6.50
N THR A 277 -12.75 9.51 6.99
CA THR A 277 -11.55 10.32 7.26
C THR A 277 -11.45 10.75 8.72
N TYR A 278 -10.30 11.30 9.11
CA TYR A 278 -10.02 11.79 10.45
C TYR A 278 -9.68 13.28 10.41
#